data_d32402a01346f8174562bdc8c4131fce
#
_entry.id   d32402a01346f8174562bdc8c4131fce
#
_cell.length_a   1.000
_cell.length_b   1.000
_cell.length_c   1.000
_cell.angle_alpha   90.00
_cell.angle_beta   90.00
_cell.angle_gamma   90.00
#
_symmetry.space_group_name_H-M   'P 1'
#
loop_
_entity.id
_entity.type
_entity.pdbx_description
1 polymer ?
#
loop_
_entity_poly.entity_id
_entity_poly.type
_entity_poly.pdbx_seq_one_letter_code
_entity_poly.pdbx_strand_id
1 'polypeptide(L)'
;MNLEKLVRHVPDFPKAGIDFIDITPLLHDPAVFTYIIDKFAAELKDIDFDYIACTESRGFIFGAPLAYKLNKGFIPVRKKGKLPAETVSVQYELEYGYDILEIHADSVKPGEKVIIIDDLLATGGTIQASIDLIEKLGGVVQKILFLIELKELGAVSKFGGYDVYVMQSL
;
A
#
# COMPACT_ATOMS: atom_id res chain seq x y z
N MET A 1 0.73 18.15 -10.17
CA MET A 1 -0.22 17.48 -11.08
C MET A 1 -1.47 17.16 -10.27
N ASN A 2 -2.66 17.34 -10.79
CA ASN A 2 -3.91 16.97 -10.10
C ASN A 2 -4.36 15.59 -10.60
N LEU A 3 -4.19 14.54 -9.77
CA LEU A 3 -4.51 13.17 -10.13
C LEU A 3 -6.02 12.89 -10.15
N GLU A 4 -6.82 13.62 -9.38
CA GLU A 4 -8.29 13.52 -9.34
C GLU A 4 -8.92 13.60 -10.76
N LYS A 5 -8.39 14.48 -11.60
CA LYS A 5 -8.88 14.66 -12.98
C LYS A 5 -8.44 13.57 -13.95
N LEU A 6 -7.53 12.70 -13.52
CA LEU A 6 -6.91 11.67 -14.35
C LEU A 6 -7.40 10.25 -13.99
N VAL A 7 -8.01 10.05 -12.82
CA VAL A 7 -8.65 8.79 -12.47
C VAL A 7 -9.98 8.63 -13.19
N ARG A 8 -10.46 7.40 -13.28
CA ARG A 8 -11.79 7.10 -13.83
C ARG A 8 -12.74 6.74 -12.70
N HIS A 9 -13.89 7.38 -12.66
CA HIS A 9 -14.98 7.02 -11.77
C HIS A 9 -15.88 5.99 -12.46
N VAL A 10 -16.13 4.86 -11.79
CA VAL A 10 -17.01 3.79 -12.27
C VAL A 10 -18.12 3.63 -11.24
N PRO A 11 -19.27 4.29 -11.46
CA PRO A 11 -20.38 4.22 -10.53
C PRO A 11 -20.97 2.81 -10.49
N ASP A 12 -21.51 2.44 -9.33
CA ASP A 12 -22.19 1.16 -9.08
C ASP A 12 -21.31 -0.08 -9.34
N PHE A 13 -20.00 0.01 -9.10
CA PHE A 13 -19.08 -1.12 -9.23
C PHE A 13 -18.33 -1.39 -7.90
N PRO A 14 -18.21 -2.66 -7.44
CA PRO A 14 -18.82 -3.90 -7.95
C PRO A 14 -20.30 -4.06 -7.54
N LYS A 15 -20.85 -3.13 -6.76
CA LYS A 15 -22.23 -3.11 -6.26
C LYS A 15 -22.82 -1.72 -6.40
N ALA A 16 -24.15 -1.66 -6.49
CA ALA A 16 -24.88 -0.40 -6.48
C ALA A 16 -24.50 0.48 -5.27
N GLY A 17 -24.32 1.78 -5.49
CA GLY A 17 -23.95 2.76 -4.48
C GLY A 17 -22.43 2.91 -4.22
N ILE A 18 -21.59 2.10 -4.86
CA ILE A 18 -20.12 2.23 -4.74
C ILE A 18 -19.61 2.95 -5.99
N ASP A 19 -18.90 4.06 -5.78
CA ASP A 19 -18.10 4.71 -6.82
C ASP A 19 -16.67 4.17 -6.80
N PHE A 20 -16.35 3.30 -7.75
CA PHE A 20 -15.03 2.68 -7.82
C PHE A 20 -14.02 3.60 -8.52
N ILE A 21 -12.92 3.86 -7.85
CA ILE A 21 -11.83 4.65 -8.41
C ILE A 21 -10.88 3.75 -9.20
N ASP A 22 -10.95 3.87 -10.52
CA ASP A 22 -10.06 3.16 -11.44
C ASP A 22 -8.82 4.00 -11.73
N ILE A 23 -7.68 3.51 -11.28
CA ILE A 23 -6.36 4.14 -11.47
C ILE A 23 -5.69 3.77 -12.81
N THR A 24 -6.30 2.90 -13.61
CA THR A 24 -5.72 2.41 -14.88
C THR A 24 -5.31 3.53 -15.82
N PRO A 25 -6.08 4.64 -15.95
CA PRO A 25 -5.66 5.78 -16.78
C PRO A 25 -4.31 6.38 -16.34
N LEU A 26 -4.01 6.40 -15.03
CA LEU A 26 -2.72 6.89 -14.52
C LEU A 26 -1.55 6.00 -14.94
N LEU A 27 -1.80 4.70 -15.10
CA LEU A 27 -0.79 3.71 -15.47
C LEU A 27 -0.49 3.72 -16.97
N HIS A 28 -1.46 4.13 -17.81
CA HIS A 28 -1.31 4.18 -19.26
C HIS A 28 -0.49 5.39 -19.74
N ASP A 29 -0.45 6.45 -18.94
CA ASP A 29 0.36 7.63 -19.27
C ASP A 29 1.75 7.52 -18.62
N PRO A 30 2.83 7.33 -19.41
CA PRO A 30 4.16 7.15 -18.86
C PRO A 30 4.67 8.38 -18.10
N ALA A 31 4.25 9.59 -18.47
CA ALA A 31 4.65 10.80 -17.76
C ALA A 31 3.96 10.90 -16.39
N VAL A 32 2.67 10.53 -16.32
CA VAL A 32 1.93 10.48 -15.05
C VAL A 32 2.50 9.40 -14.14
N PHE A 33 2.73 8.20 -14.68
CA PHE A 33 3.29 7.10 -13.89
C PHE A 33 4.68 7.44 -13.35
N THR A 34 5.56 7.98 -14.19
CA THR A 34 6.88 8.46 -13.76
C THR A 34 6.76 9.52 -12.66
N TYR A 35 5.87 10.50 -12.82
CA TYR A 35 5.62 11.53 -11.81
C TYR A 35 5.22 10.93 -10.46
N ILE A 36 4.35 9.93 -10.44
CA ILE A 36 3.91 9.24 -9.21
C ILE A 36 5.10 8.58 -8.51
N ILE A 37 5.90 7.80 -9.25
CA ILE A 37 7.07 7.13 -8.67
C ILE A 37 8.11 8.15 -8.16
N ASP A 38 8.34 9.24 -8.90
CA ASP A 38 9.27 10.29 -8.50
C ASP A 38 8.83 11.02 -7.23
N LYS A 39 7.52 11.27 -7.10
CA LYS A 39 6.95 11.86 -5.89
C LYS A 39 7.11 10.97 -4.67
N PHE A 40 6.80 9.68 -4.79
CA PHE A 40 7.03 8.72 -3.70
C PHE A 40 8.52 8.62 -3.34
N ALA A 41 9.40 8.61 -4.34
CA ALA A 41 10.84 8.59 -4.07
C ALA A 41 11.32 9.86 -3.34
N ALA A 42 10.77 11.02 -3.68
CA ALA A 42 11.08 12.28 -3.01
C ALA A 42 10.64 12.30 -1.53
N GLU A 43 9.48 11.70 -1.22
CA GLU A 43 8.98 11.57 0.14
C GLU A 43 9.85 10.66 1.03
N LEU A 44 10.63 9.78 0.42
CA LEU A 44 11.49 8.82 1.11
C LEU A 44 12.97 9.24 1.14
N LYS A 45 13.33 10.38 0.55
CA LYS A 45 14.72 10.80 0.32
C LYS A 45 15.57 10.81 1.59
N ASP A 46 15.00 11.27 2.71
CA ASP A 46 15.71 11.45 3.98
C ASP A 46 15.32 10.41 5.03
N ILE A 47 14.63 9.33 4.60
CA ILE A 47 14.20 8.25 5.47
C ILE A 47 15.13 7.06 5.31
N ASP A 48 15.66 6.57 6.42
CA ASP A 48 16.44 5.35 6.45
C ASP A 48 15.52 4.13 6.55
N PHE A 49 15.59 3.23 5.57
CA PHE A 49 14.79 2.00 5.53
C PHE A 49 15.46 0.93 4.65
N ASP A 50 15.01 -0.32 4.79
CA ASP A 50 15.57 -1.49 4.12
C ASP A 50 14.67 -2.01 3.00
N TYR A 51 13.36 -2.03 3.23
CA TYR A 51 12.38 -2.68 2.35
C TYR A 51 11.18 -1.80 2.06
N ILE A 52 10.53 -2.09 0.92
CA ILE A 52 9.20 -1.61 0.58
C ILE A 52 8.26 -2.80 0.57
N ALA A 53 7.24 -2.80 1.43
CA ALA A 53 6.18 -3.79 1.50
C ALA A 53 4.93 -3.27 0.80
N CYS A 54 4.30 -4.13 0.00
CA CYS A 54 3.11 -3.77 -0.77
C CYS A 54 2.07 -4.88 -0.75
N THR A 55 0.80 -4.50 -0.70
CA THR A 55 -0.32 -5.44 -0.79
C THR A 55 -0.63 -5.83 -2.23
N GLU A 56 -0.99 -7.11 -2.44
CA GLU A 56 -1.46 -7.56 -3.75
C GLU A 56 -2.81 -6.92 -4.08
N SER A 57 -3.06 -6.58 -5.32
CA SER A 57 -2.11 -6.65 -6.41
C SER A 57 -1.69 -5.25 -6.90
N ARG A 58 -2.53 -4.23 -6.69
CA ARG A 58 -2.31 -2.89 -7.24
C ARG A 58 -1.17 -2.15 -6.56
N GLY A 59 -0.95 -2.40 -5.26
CA GLY A 59 0.21 -1.86 -4.54
C GLY A 59 1.55 -2.25 -5.18
N PHE A 60 1.65 -3.46 -5.75
CA PHE A 60 2.85 -3.93 -6.43
C PHE A 60 3.27 -3.06 -7.62
N ILE A 61 2.29 -2.46 -8.31
CA ILE A 61 2.54 -1.61 -9.48
C ILE A 61 3.39 -0.39 -9.12
N PHE A 62 3.22 0.14 -7.92
CA PHE A 62 3.97 1.29 -7.43
C PHE A 62 5.20 0.88 -6.62
N GLY A 63 5.05 -0.13 -5.78
CA GLY A 63 6.11 -0.54 -4.87
C GLY A 63 7.31 -1.18 -5.55
N ALA A 64 7.10 -2.02 -6.56
CA ALA A 64 8.21 -2.66 -7.26
C ALA A 64 9.10 -1.64 -8.02
N PRO A 65 8.58 -0.72 -8.84
CA PRO A 65 9.41 0.30 -9.48
C PRO A 65 10.03 1.28 -8.48
N LEU A 66 9.35 1.57 -7.34
CA LEU A 66 9.91 2.41 -6.30
C LEU A 66 11.08 1.73 -5.59
N ALA A 67 10.97 0.45 -5.26
CA ALA A 67 12.04 -0.35 -4.67
C ALA A 67 13.26 -0.41 -5.62
N TYR A 68 13.03 -0.68 -6.90
CA TYR A 68 14.08 -0.65 -7.93
C TYR A 68 14.78 0.72 -8.01
N LYS A 69 13.98 1.81 -8.08
CA LYS A 69 14.50 3.18 -8.18
C LYS A 69 15.38 3.57 -6.99
N LEU A 70 15.01 3.15 -5.80
CA LEU A 70 15.69 3.48 -4.55
C LEU A 70 16.75 2.43 -4.13
N ASN A 71 16.94 1.38 -4.93
CA ASN A 71 17.83 0.26 -4.63
C ASN A 71 17.53 -0.38 -3.26
N LYS A 72 16.26 -0.70 -3.01
CA LYS A 72 15.75 -1.31 -1.78
C LYS A 72 15.12 -2.67 -2.06
N GLY A 73 14.99 -3.50 -1.03
CA GLY A 73 14.27 -4.76 -1.13
C GLY A 73 12.77 -4.56 -1.28
N PHE A 74 12.09 -5.60 -1.82
CA PHE A 74 10.64 -5.60 -2.01
C PHE A 74 10.01 -6.78 -1.27
N ILE A 75 8.96 -6.52 -0.48
CA ILE A 75 8.22 -7.53 0.28
C ILE A 75 6.79 -7.60 -0.25
N PRO A 76 6.40 -8.72 -0.90
CA PRO A 76 5.02 -8.92 -1.31
C PRO A 76 4.16 -9.35 -0.13
N VAL A 77 3.16 -8.54 0.22
CA VAL A 77 2.09 -8.90 1.15
C VAL A 77 0.95 -9.50 0.34
N ARG A 78 0.58 -10.76 0.61
CA ARG A 78 -0.32 -11.50 -0.25
C ARG A 78 -1.47 -12.14 0.50
N LYS A 79 -2.54 -12.42 -0.20
CA LYS A 79 -3.66 -13.22 0.31
C LYS A 79 -3.22 -14.65 0.61
N LYS A 80 -3.87 -15.28 1.57
CA LYS A 80 -3.56 -16.63 2.04
C LYS A 80 -3.38 -17.64 0.90
N GLY A 81 -2.32 -18.43 1.02
CA GLY A 81 -1.99 -19.52 0.08
C GLY A 81 -1.37 -19.07 -1.26
N LYS A 82 -0.95 -17.80 -1.38
CA LYS A 82 -0.27 -17.27 -2.58
C LYS A 82 1.25 -17.31 -2.48
N LEU A 83 1.80 -17.53 -1.30
CA LEU A 83 3.24 -17.62 -1.06
C LEU A 83 3.67 -19.08 -0.87
N PRO A 84 4.76 -19.53 -1.52
CA PRO A 84 5.11 -20.95 -1.57
C PRO A 84 5.94 -21.48 -0.39
N ALA A 85 6.55 -20.59 0.41
CA ALA A 85 7.38 -20.97 1.56
C ALA A 85 6.64 -20.76 2.89
N GLU A 86 7.33 -20.91 4.01
CA GLU A 86 6.78 -20.64 5.33
C GLU A 86 6.33 -19.18 5.47
N THR A 87 5.13 -18.98 6.00
CA THR A 87 4.53 -17.64 6.13
C THR A 87 4.12 -17.33 7.55
N VAL A 88 4.08 -16.05 7.88
CA VAL A 88 3.27 -15.51 8.97
C VAL A 88 2.01 -14.91 8.41
N SER A 89 0.91 -15.00 9.14
CA SER A 89 -0.40 -14.53 8.70
C SER A 89 -1.07 -13.65 9.74
N VAL A 90 -1.92 -12.74 9.24
CA VAL A 90 -2.83 -11.90 10.03
C VAL A 90 -4.21 -11.92 9.39
N GLN A 91 -5.23 -12.15 10.21
CA GLN A 91 -6.62 -12.04 9.80
C GLN A 91 -7.10 -10.61 10.05
N TYR A 92 -7.85 -10.04 9.11
CA TYR A 92 -8.43 -8.72 9.25
C TYR A 92 -9.89 -8.71 8.79
N GLU A 93 -10.66 -7.80 9.36
CA GLU A 93 -12.08 -7.66 9.05
C GLU A 93 -12.30 -6.92 7.74
N LEU A 94 -13.26 -7.39 6.96
CA LEU A 94 -13.83 -6.73 5.81
C LEU A 94 -15.20 -6.16 6.17
N GLU A 95 -15.80 -5.38 5.28
CA GLU A 95 -17.18 -4.95 5.44
C GLU A 95 -18.15 -6.14 5.61
N TYR A 96 -17.84 -7.26 4.94
CA TYR A 96 -18.55 -8.54 5.10
C TYR A 96 -17.53 -9.68 5.24
N GLY A 97 -17.43 -10.25 6.45
CA GLY A 97 -16.52 -11.36 6.73
C GLY A 97 -15.09 -10.93 7.08
N TYR A 98 -14.14 -11.78 6.79
CA TYR A 98 -12.70 -11.52 7.02
C TYR A 98 -11.88 -12.01 5.86
N ASP A 99 -10.66 -11.50 5.76
CA ASP A 99 -9.63 -11.99 4.84
C ASP A 99 -8.32 -12.19 5.61
N ILE A 100 -7.36 -12.89 5.00
CA ILE A 100 -6.07 -13.19 5.63
C ILE A 100 -4.96 -12.73 4.68
N LEU A 101 -4.03 -11.94 5.22
CA LEU A 101 -2.79 -11.58 4.55
C LEU A 101 -1.61 -12.37 5.13
N GLU A 102 -0.62 -12.61 4.29
CA GLU A 102 0.60 -13.35 4.59
C GLU A 102 1.82 -12.66 4.02
N ILE A 103 2.95 -12.80 4.73
CA ILE A 103 4.30 -12.56 4.22
C ILE A 103 5.17 -13.77 4.54
N HIS A 104 6.26 -13.99 3.81
CA HIS A 104 7.22 -15.05 4.18
C HIS A 104 7.81 -14.77 5.56
N ALA A 105 8.00 -15.82 6.35
CA ALA A 105 8.51 -15.72 7.73
C ALA A 105 9.93 -15.16 7.80
N ASP A 106 10.68 -15.21 6.71
CA ASP A 106 12.04 -14.69 6.56
C ASP A 106 12.12 -13.34 5.86
N SER A 107 10.97 -12.68 5.60
CA SER A 107 10.91 -11.41 4.85
C SER A 107 11.55 -10.25 5.58
N VAL A 108 11.48 -10.24 6.91
CA VAL A 108 11.95 -9.13 7.76
C VAL A 108 12.64 -9.70 8.98
N LYS A 109 13.81 -9.16 9.32
CA LYS A 109 14.50 -9.45 10.57
C LYS A 109 14.16 -8.40 11.64
N PRO A 110 14.26 -8.76 12.93
CA PRO A 110 14.04 -7.79 14.00
C PRO A 110 14.88 -6.52 13.85
N GLY A 111 14.21 -5.37 13.91
CA GLY A 111 14.82 -4.05 13.78
C GLY A 111 14.99 -3.53 12.34
N GLU A 112 14.76 -4.36 11.31
CA GLU A 112 14.75 -3.86 9.93
C GLU A 112 13.59 -2.93 9.69
N LYS A 113 13.81 -1.92 8.86
CA LYS A 113 12.90 -0.79 8.63
C LYS A 113 12.16 -0.95 7.33
N VAL A 114 10.85 -0.76 7.36
CA VAL A 114 9.96 -1.04 6.23
C VAL A 114 9.09 0.16 5.92
N ILE A 115 8.97 0.48 4.63
CA ILE A 115 7.97 1.39 4.08
C ILE A 115 6.81 0.54 3.58
N ILE A 116 5.57 0.90 3.92
CA ILE A 116 4.38 0.27 3.33
C ILE A 116 3.81 1.19 2.25
N ILE A 117 3.45 0.64 1.10
CA ILE A 117 2.79 1.40 0.03
C ILE A 117 1.59 0.65 -0.52
N ASP A 118 0.51 1.38 -0.77
CA ASP A 118 -0.65 0.89 -1.51
C ASP A 118 -1.22 1.96 -2.43
N ASP A 119 -2.06 1.56 -3.38
CA ASP A 119 -2.68 2.50 -4.32
C ASP A 119 -3.85 3.26 -3.71
N LEU A 120 -4.67 2.62 -2.88
CA LEU A 120 -5.89 3.20 -2.35
C LEU A 120 -6.05 2.92 -0.86
N LEU A 121 -6.23 3.98 -0.07
CA LEU A 121 -6.68 3.90 1.30
C LEU A 121 -8.21 4.08 1.36
N ALA A 122 -8.92 2.98 1.59
CA ALA A 122 -10.37 2.98 1.83
C ALA A 122 -10.65 2.89 3.34
N THR A 123 -10.93 1.70 3.88
CA THR A 123 -11.21 1.50 5.30
C THR A 123 -9.96 1.35 6.17
N GLY A 124 -8.82 1.01 5.57
CA GLY A 124 -7.53 0.82 6.23
C GLY A 124 -7.25 -0.57 6.79
N GLY A 125 -8.19 -1.52 6.70
CA GLY A 125 -8.00 -2.87 7.24
C GLY A 125 -6.80 -3.61 6.65
N THR A 126 -6.62 -3.55 5.34
CA THR A 126 -5.49 -4.17 4.62
C THR A 126 -4.14 -3.62 5.08
N ILE A 127 -4.08 -2.31 5.30
CA ILE A 127 -2.84 -1.65 5.76
C ILE A 127 -2.54 -1.99 7.20
N GLN A 128 -3.56 -2.00 8.08
CA GLN A 128 -3.37 -2.43 9.47
C GLN A 128 -2.83 -3.87 9.52
N ALA A 129 -3.41 -4.79 8.75
CA ALA A 129 -2.91 -6.16 8.66
C ALA A 129 -1.46 -6.22 8.14
N SER A 130 -1.07 -5.34 7.20
CA SER A 130 0.31 -5.26 6.71
C SER A 130 1.28 -4.75 7.77
N ILE A 131 0.87 -3.76 8.57
CA ILE A 131 1.63 -3.28 9.75
C ILE A 131 1.82 -4.43 10.74
N ASP A 132 0.74 -5.09 11.12
CA ASP A 132 0.77 -6.19 12.09
C ASP A 132 1.69 -7.34 11.64
N LEU A 133 1.72 -7.65 10.33
CA LEU A 133 2.63 -8.65 9.77
C LEU A 133 4.11 -8.27 9.92
N ILE A 134 4.46 -7.02 9.57
CA ILE A 134 5.82 -6.51 9.68
C ILE A 134 6.28 -6.50 11.14
N GLU A 135 5.44 -5.97 12.04
CA GLU A 135 5.75 -5.87 13.47
C GLU A 135 5.78 -7.24 14.16
N LYS A 136 4.98 -8.20 13.70
CA LYS A 136 5.01 -9.59 14.18
C LYS A 136 6.36 -10.28 13.92
N LEU A 137 7.07 -9.90 12.87
CA LEU A 137 8.43 -10.35 12.57
C LEU A 137 9.51 -9.50 13.29
N GLY A 138 9.11 -8.45 14.02
CA GLY A 138 10.02 -7.54 14.72
C GLY A 138 10.53 -6.40 13.83
N GLY A 139 9.97 -6.21 12.64
CA GLY A 139 10.26 -5.07 11.76
C GLY A 139 9.67 -3.77 12.30
N VAL A 140 10.15 -2.65 11.78
CA VAL A 140 9.74 -1.30 12.18
C VAL A 140 9.15 -0.57 10.96
N VAL A 141 7.88 -0.22 11.03
CA VAL A 141 7.24 0.58 9.96
C VAL A 141 7.66 2.04 10.10
N GLN A 142 8.38 2.57 9.09
CA GLN A 142 8.91 3.94 9.10
C GLN A 142 7.94 4.95 8.53
N LYS A 143 7.25 4.58 7.43
CA LYS A 143 6.28 5.45 6.75
C LYS A 143 5.31 4.61 5.95
N ILE A 144 4.10 5.15 5.75
CA ILE A 144 3.06 4.54 4.93
C ILE A 144 2.71 5.50 3.80
N LEU A 145 2.69 5.00 2.57
CA LEU A 145 2.43 5.79 1.38
C LEU A 145 1.15 5.33 0.69
N PHE A 146 0.32 6.28 0.30
CA PHE A 146 -0.86 6.02 -0.52
C PHE A 146 -0.87 6.92 -1.75
N LEU A 147 -1.27 6.37 -2.89
CA LEU A 147 -1.54 7.17 -4.07
C LEU A 147 -2.82 8.00 -3.87
N ILE A 148 -3.88 7.35 -3.39
CA ILE A 148 -5.20 7.95 -3.18
C ILE A 148 -5.75 7.56 -1.81
N GLU A 149 -6.43 8.49 -1.14
CA GLU A 149 -7.34 8.17 -0.03
C GLU A 149 -8.79 8.55 -0.38
N LEU A 150 -9.72 7.75 0.13
CA LEU A 150 -11.14 8.10 0.16
C LEU A 150 -11.40 8.89 1.45
N LYS A 151 -11.36 10.22 1.34
CA LYS A 151 -11.38 11.13 2.48
C LYS A 151 -12.62 10.96 3.36
N GLU A 152 -13.77 10.65 2.75
CA GLU A 152 -15.03 10.43 3.45
C GLU A 152 -14.96 9.30 4.48
N LEU A 153 -14.07 8.31 4.27
CA LEU A 153 -13.89 7.18 5.18
C LEU A 153 -12.97 7.50 6.37
N GLY A 154 -12.24 8.61 6.34
CA GLY A 154 -11.42 9.10 7.45
C GLY A 154 -10.33 8.13 7.94
N ALA A 155 -9.89 7.19 7.09
CA ALA A 155 -9.04 6.09 7.51
C ALA A 155 -7.62 6.51 7.91
N VAL A 156 -7.11 7.63 7.42
CA VAL A 156 -5.79 8.19 7.84
C VAL A 156 -5.72 8.36 9.35
N SER A 157 -6.82 8.77 10.00
CA SER A 157 -6.86 8.98 11.45
C SER A 157 -6.58 7.71 12.27
N LYS A 158 -6.78 6.52 11.69
CA LYS A 158 -6.50 5.23 12.33
C LYS A 158 -5.00 4.96 12.50
N PHE A 159 -4.17 5.64 11.73
CA PHE A 159 -2.72 5.46 11.70
C PHE A 159 -1.96 6.58 12.43
N GLY A 160 -2.56 7.21 13.45
CA GLY A 160 -1.99 8.35 14.18
C GLY A 160 -0.65 8.09 14.89
N GLY A 161 -0.20 6.82 14.96
CA GLY A 161 1.13 6.44 15.47
C GLY A 161 2.21 6.33 14.39
N TYR A 162 1.85 6.52 13.11
CA TYR A 162 2.74 6.35 11.96
C TYR A 162 2.82 7.62 11.13
N ASP A 163 3.94 7.80 10.44
CA ASP A 163 4.08 8.84 9.41
C ASP A 163 3.35 8.37 8.14
N VAL A 164 2.26 9.04 7.79
CA VAL A 164 1.41 8.72 6.64
C VAL A 164 1.50 9.81 5.60
N TYR A 165 1.79 9.45 4.37
CA TYR A 165 1.73 10.33 3.21
C TYR A 165 0.64 9.88 2.24
N VAL A 166 -0.20 10.80 1.83
CA VAL A 166 -1.22 10.61 0.80
C VAL A 166 -0.95 11.58 -0.35
N MET A 167 -0.82 11.07 -1.57
CA MET A 167 -0.54 11.92 -2.73
C MET A 167 -1.77 12.71 -3.19
N GLN A 168 -2.95 12.07 -3.15
CA GLN A 168 -4.23 12.69 -3.54
C GLN A 168 -5.35 12.23 -2.62
N SER A 169 -6.11 13.18 -2.06
CA SER A 169 -7.37 12.89 -1.36
C SER A 169 -8.55 13.12 -2.30
N LEU A 170 -9.50 12.18 -2.32
CA LEU A 170 -10.76 12.24 -3.07
C LEU A 170 -11.96 12.20 -2.13
#